data_e4b78d5da5a20b9a8f3fce198c04fe7a
#
_entry.id   e4b78d5da5a20b9a8f3fce198c04fe7a
#
_cell.length_a   1.000
_cell.length_b   1.000
_cell.length_c   1.000
_cell.angle_alpha   90.00
_cell.angle_beta   90.00
_cell.angle_gamma   90.00
#
_symmetry.space_group_name_H-M   'P 1'
#
loop_
_entity.id
_entity.type
_entity.pdbx_description
1 polymer ?
#
loop_
_entity_poly.entity_id
_entity_poly.type
_entity_poly.pdbx_seq_one_letter_code
_entity_poly.pdbx_strand_id
1 'polypeptide(L)'
;MKKLFITLLIFCITAVSAFACSITFELQDSKGKTVKPSKVKVGEEYVLVVQFETTHGNCGIAVENTKFKLDGIKVEKASDWVDMGNEVYTRKLRIKIVDNNKDTASIVVVRECGRGGALESFVLKK
;
A
#
# COMPACT_ATOMS: atom_id res chain seq x y z
N MET A 1 45.43 -0.55 9.14
CA MET A 1 44.53 -0.90 8.03
C MET A 1 43.36 -1.77 8.45
N LYS A 2 43.54 -2.80 9.26
CA LYS A 2 42.41 -3.65 9.71
C LYS A 2 41.36 -2.91 10.55
N LYS A 3 41.74 -1.92 11.32
CA LYS A 3 40.83 -1.09 12.13
C LYS A 3 39.96 -0.16 11.26
N LEU A 4 40.49 0.28 10.14
CA LEU A 4 39.74 1.14 9.20
C LEU A 4 38.66 0.37 8.46
N PHE A 5 38.91 -0.90 8.17
CA PHE A 5 37.94 -1.80 7.52
C PHE A 5 36.74 -2.13 8.42
N ILE A 6 37.02 -2.33 9.72
CA ILE A 6 35.99 -2.61 10.71
C ILE A 6 35.10 -1.38 10.94
N THR A 7 35.70 -0.19 10.96
CA THR A 7 34.93 1.06 11.11
C THR A 7 34.06 1.34 9.90
N LEU A 8 34.54 1.03 8.70
CA LEU A 8 33.77 1.19 7.47
C LEU A 8 32.60 0.19 7.40
N LEU A 9 32.81 -1.03 7.88
CA LEU A 9 31.77 -2.07 7.90
C LEU A 9 30.64 -1.73 8.89
N ILE A 10 30.98 -1.12 10.03
CA ILE A 10 29.99 -0.68 11.02
C ILE A 10 29.17 0.49 10.49
N PHE A 11 29.75 1.35 9.67
CA PHE A 11 29.04 2.49 9.08
C PHE A 11 28.04 2.06 7.99
N CYS A 12 28.28 0.94 7.31
CA CYS A 12 27.33 0.42 6.30
C CYS A 12 26.08 -0.24 6.90
N ILE A 13 26.12 -0.63 8.19
CA ILE A 13 24.99 -1.31 8.83
C ILE A 13 23.93 -0.31 9.34
N THR A 14 24.29 0.97 9.47
CA THR A 14 23.39 2.00 9.99
C THR A 14 22.50 2.66 8.92
N ALA A 15 22.64 2.26 7.67
CA ALA A 15 21.84 2.80 6.56
C ALA A 15 20.56 2.01 6.30
N VAL A 16 20.02 1.30 7.28
CA VAL A 16 18.65 0.76 7.18
C VAL A 16 17.71 1.93 7.46
N SER A 17 17.31 2.62 6.41
CA SER A 17 16.23 3.59 6.51
C SER A 17 14.99 2.82 6.98
N ALA A 18 14.67 2.94 8.26
CA ALA A 18 13.43 2.45 8.79
C ALA A 18 12.30 3.27 8.17
N PHE A 19 11.66 2.73 7.16
CA PHE A 19 10.38 3.27 6.72
C PHE A 19 9.42 3.16 7.90
N ALA A 20 8.89 4.28 8.29
CA ALA A 20 8.00 4.41 9.45
C ALA A 20 6.70 3.62 9.30
N CYS A 21 6.30 3.34 8.06
CA CYS A 21 5.05 2.69 7.72
C CYS A 21 5.24 1.88 6.43
N SER A 22 4.54 0.77 6.32
CA SER A 22 4.48 0.00 5.08
C SER A 22 3.04 -0.16 4.62
N ILE A 23 2.82 -0.08 3.31
CA ILE A 23 1.52 -0.30 2.68
C ILE A 23 1.69 -1.41 1.67
N THR A 24 0.84 -2.42 1.76
CA THR A 24 0.82 -3.55 0.83
C THR A 24 -0.56 -3.71 0.22
N PHE A 25 -0.61 -4.33 -0.96
CA PHE A 25 -1.83 -4.52 -1.71
C PHE A 25 -1.98 -5.97 -2.12
N GLU A 26 -3.21 -6.46 -2.10
CA GLU A 26 -3.59 -7.74 -2.67
C GLU A 26 -4.85 -7.55 -3.51
N LEU A 27 -4.81 -7.98 -4.76
CA LEU A 27 -5.96 -7.93 -5.66
C LEU A 27 -6.64 -9.29 -5.70
N GLN A 28 -7.95 -9.31 -5.49
CA GLN A 28 -8.76 -10.53 -5.53
C GLN A 28 -9.89 -10.37 -6.54
N ASP A 29 -10.30 -11.50 -7.14
CA ASP A 29 -11.50 -11.55 -7.95
C ASP A 29 -12.77 -11.64 -7.07
N SER A 30 -13.94 -11.71 -7.70
CA SER A 30 -15.22 -11.82 -6.99
C SER A 30 -15.35 -13.09 -6.16
N LYS A 31 -14.52 -14.10 -6.43
CA LYS A 31 -14.49 -15.38 -5.71
C LYS A 31 -13.47 -15.44 -4.59
N GLY A 32 -12.73 -14.35 -4.36
CA GLY A 32 -11.71 -14.26 -3.35
C GLY A 32 -10.34 -14.82 -3.77
N LYS A 33 -10.15 -15.18 -5.03
CA LYS A 33 -8.86 -15.63 -5.54
C LYS A 33 -7.95 -14.46 -5.86
N THR A 34 -6.68 -14.57 -5.49
CA THR A 34 -5.66 -13.59 -5.85
C THR A 34 -5.50 -13.49 -7.35
N VAL A 35 -5.57 -12.28 -7.87
CA VAL A 35 -5.42 -11.95 -9.29
C VAL A 35 -4.13 -11.18 -9.48
N LYS A 36 -3.42 -11.47 -10.57
CA LYS A 36 -2.22 -10.70 -10.94
C LYS A 36 -2.60 -9.29 -11.39
N PRO A 37 -1.91 -8.25 -10.90
CA PRO A 37 -2.18 -6.87 -11.32
C PRO A 37 -2.03 -6.62 -12.82
N SER A 38 -1.33 -7.49 -13.52
CA SER A 38 -1.12 -7.40 -14.97
C SER A 38 -2.25 -7.98 -15.82
N LYS A 39 -3.34 -8.45 -15.21
CA LYS A 39 -4.42 -9.16 -15.90
C LYS A 39 -5.81 -8.66 -15.50
N VAL A 40 -5.99 -7.35 -15.39
CA VAL A 40 -7.30 -6.77 -15.12
C VAL A 40 -7.99 -6.35 -16.41
N LYS A 41 -9.30 -6.28 -16.38
CA LYS A 41 -10.13 -5.93 -17.54
C LYS A 41 -11.06 -4.77 -17.21
N VAL A 42 -11.20 -3.84 -18.16
CA VAL A 42 -12.15 -2.74 -18.06
C VAL A 42 -13.58 -3.29 -17.93
N GLY A 43 -14.34 -2.73 -16.99
CA GLY A 43 -15.71 -3.13 -16.71
C GLY A 43 -15.85 -4.24 -15.68
N GLU A 44 -14.77 -4.91 -15.31
CA GLU A 44 -14.80 -5.94 -14.27
C GLU A 44 -14.57 -5.36 -12.88
N GLU A 45 -15.13 -6.04 -11.89
CA GLU A 45 -15.00 -5.70 -10.49
C GLU A 45 -14.00 -6.61 -9.79
N TYR A 46 -13.24 -6.02 -8.87
CA TYR A 46 -12.25 -6.72 -8.06
C TYR A 46 -12.36 -6.24 -6.61
N VAL A 47 -11.78 -7.03 -5.71
CA VAL A 47 -11.60 -6.61 -4.33
C VAL A 47 -10.11 -6.30 -4.11
N LEU A 48 -9.82 -5.07 -3.74
CA LEU A 48 -8.48 -4.66 -3.36
C LEU A 48 -8.36 -4.66 -1.84
N VAL A 49 -7.45 -5.46 -1.32
CA VAL A 49 -7.12 -5.47 0.09
C VAL A 49 -5.92 -4.57 0.31
N VAL A 50 -6.09 -3.52 1.08
CA VAL A 50 -5.02 -2.60 1.46
C VAL A 50 -4.63 -2.89 2.90
N GLN A 51 -3.37 -3.19 3.11
CA GLN A 51 -2.82 -3.42 4.43
C GLN A 51 -1.81 -2.33 4.77
N PHE A 52 -1.98 -1.76 5.92
CA PHE A 52 -1.09 -0.76 6.48
C PHE A 52 -0.47 -1.28 7.77
N GLU A 53 0.84 -1.16 7.91
CA GLU A 53 1.58 -1.56 9.10
C GLU A 53 2.45 -0.41 9.57
N THR A 54 2.34 -0.06 10.85
CA THR A 54 3.24 0.89 11.50
C THR A 54 4.43 0.15 12.10
N THR A 55 5.64 0.56 11.73
CA THR A 55 6.87 -0.09 12.17
C THR A 55 7.57 0.62 13.32
N HIS A 56 7.09 1.80 13.71
CA HIS A 56 7.74 2.63 14.74
C HIS A 56 6.81 3.02 15.89
N GLY A 57 5.76 2.26 16.15
CA GLY A 57 4.80 2.57 17.20
C GLY A 57 3.75 3.59 16.77
N ASN A 58 3.17 4.30 17.71
CA ASN A 58 2.04 5.17 17.48
C ASN A 58 2.36 6.30 16.49
N CYS A 59 1.66 6.30 15.37
CA CYS A 59 1.75 7.34 14.35
C CYS A 59 1.08 8.66 14.79
N GLY A 60 0.20 8.64 15.77
CA GLY A 60 -0.54 9.81 16.24
C GLY A 60 -1.61 10.32 15.28
N ILE A 61 -1.71 9.76 14.08
CA ILE A 61 -2.71 10.11 13.07
C ILE A 61 -3.64 8.93 12.87
N ALA A 62 -4.94 9.16 12.96
CA ALA A 62 -5.94 8.13 12.79
C ALA A 62 -5.83 7.46 11.41
N VAL A 63 -6.04 6.14 11.37
CA VAL A 63 -5.96 5.36 10.12
C VAL A 63 -7.00 5.85 9.09
N GLU A 64 -8.11 6.40 9.53
CA GLU A 64 -9.16 6.98 8.69
C GLU A 64 -8.68 8.17 7.86
N ASN A 65 -7.60 8.82 8.25
CA ASN A 65 -6.99 9.94 7.51
C ASN A 65 -6.12 9.48 6.34
N THR A 66 -6.07 8.18 6.05
CA THR A 66 -5.41 7.65 4.86
C THR A 66 -6.13 8.12 3.61
N LYS A 67 -5.37 8.68 2.67
CA LYS A 67 -5.91 9.24 1.42
C LYS A 67 -5.65 8.30 0.25
N PHE A 68 -6.60 8.23 -0.66
CA PHE A 68 -6.52 7.43 -1.89
C PHE A 68 -6.65 8.34 -3.10
N LYS A 69 -5.75 8.18 -4.07
CA LYS A 69 -5.85 8.80 -5.40
C LYS A 69 -6.06 7.70 -6.43
N LEU A 70 -7.08 7.83 -7.24
CA LEU A 70 -7.52 6.81 -8.19
C LEU A 70 -7.39 7.33 -9.62
N ASP A 71 -6.91 6.47 -10.52
CA ASP A 71 -6.91 6.71 -11.96
C ASP A 71 -7.33 5.43 -12.68
N GLY A 72 -8.44 5.50 -13.41
CA GLY A 72 -9.02 4.33 -14.07
C GLY A 72 -9.67 3.31 -13.13
N ILE A 73 -9.96 3.72 -11.91
CA ILE A 73 -10.58 2.89 -10.88
C ILE A 73 -11.71 3.65 -10.23
N LYS A 74 -12.86 2.99 -10.10
CA LYS A 74 -14.00 3.49 -9.32
C LYS A 74 -14.18 2.61 -8.10
N VAL A 75 -14.28 3.20 -6.92
CA VAL A 75 -14.60 2.46 -5.69
C VAL A 75 -16.12 2.36 -5.57
N GLU A 76 -16.64 1.15 -5.67
CA GLU A 76 -18.08 0.88 -5.54
C GLU A 76 -18.49 0.75 -4.08
N LYS A 77 -17.63 0.14 -3.25
CA LYS A 77 -17.87 -0.06 -1.84
C LYS A 77 -16.55 -0.16 -1.10
N ALA A 78 -16.49 0.42 0.09
CA ALA A 78 -15.34 0.33 0.97
C ALA A 78 -15.77 -0.19 2.34
N SER A 79 -15.01 -1.14 2.89
CA SER A 79 -15.17 -1.53 4.29
C SER A 79 -14.55 -0.49 5.22
N ASP A 80 -14.86 -0.57 6.50
CA ASP A 80 -14.11 0.15 7.51
C ASP A 80 -12.69 -0.44 7.65
N TRP A 81 -11.80 0.33 8.25
CA TRP A 81 -10.50 -0.18 8.64
C TRP A 81 -10.67 -1.18 9.78
N VAL A 82 -10.02 -2.33 9.66
CA VAL A 82 -10.04 -3.39 10.67
C VAL A 82 -8.66 -3.46 11.31
N ASP A 83 -8.61 -3.34 12.62
CA ASP A 83 -7.40 -3.53 13.41
C ASP A 83 -7.13 -5.04 13.54
N MET A 84 -6.03 -5.50 12.97
CA MET A 84 -5.61 -6.90 12.96
C MET A 84 -4.69 -7.25 14.14
N GLY A 85 -4.42 -6.29 15.02
CA GLY A 85 -3.42 -6.43 16.07
C GLY A 85 -2.01 -6.11 15.58
N ASN A 86 -1.07 -5.92 16.51
CA ASN A 86 0.33 -5.62 16.23
C ASN A 86 0.55 -4.42 15.29
N GLU A 87 -0.32 -3.40 15.40
CA GLU A 87 -0.27 -2.19 14.58
C GLU A 87 -0.48 -2.43 13.07
N VAL A 88 -1.21 -3.48 12.73
CA VAL A 88 -1.60 -3.82 11.37
C VAL A 88 -3.08 -3.51 11.17
N TYR A 89 -3.39 -2.75 10.12
CA TYR A 89 -4.75 -2.40 9.73
C TYR A 89 -5.03 -2.84 8.31
N THR A 90 -6.21 -3.35 8.05
CA THR A 90 -6.64 -3.76 6.71
C THR A 90 -7.95 -3.10 6.33
N ARG A 91 -8.11 -2.86 5.04
CA ARG A 91 -9.35 -2.36 4.44
C ARG A 91 -9.58 -3.04 3.11
N LYS A 92 -10.82 -3.39 2.84
CA LYS A 92 -11.23 -3.97 1.55
C LYS A 92 -12.00 -2.95 0.74
N LEU A 93 -11.60 -2.77 -0.51
CA LEU A 93 -12.26 -1.90 -1.46
C LEU A 93 -12.80 -2.75 -2.61
N ARG A 94 -14.11 -2.69 -2.85
CA ARG A 94 -14.67 -3.20 -4.10
C ARG A 94 -14.46 -2.15 -5.16
N ILE A 95 -13.66 -2.48 -6.15
CA ILE A 95 -13.28 -1.56 -7.21
C ILE A 95 -13.80 -2.06 -8.56
N LYS A 96 -14.07 -1.13 -9.45
CA LYS A 96 -14.38 -1.39 -10.85
C LYS A 96 -13.32 -0.71 -11.70
N ILE A 97 -12.80 -1.45 -12.67
CA ILE A 97 -11.86 -0.88 -13.63
C ILE A 97 -12.67 -0.12 -14.68
N VAL A 98 -12.35 1.15 -14.85
CA VAL A 98 -13.01 2.02 -15.82
C VAL A 98 -12.03 2.50 -16.88
N ASP A 99 -12.55 2.90 -18.03
CA ASP A 99 -11.72 3.42 -19.10
C ASP A 99 -11.19 4.81 -18.72
N ASN A 100 -9.88 4.98 -18.86
CA ASN A 100 -9.19 6.25 -18.64
C ASN A 100 -8.28 6.64 -19.82
N ASN A 101 -8.50 6.02 -20.98
CA ASN A 101 -7.69 6.18 -22.19
C ASN A 101 -6.20 5.81 -22.00
N LYS A 102 -5.90 4.97 -21.01
CA LYS A 102 -4.56 4.46 -20.71
C LYS A 102 -4.58 2.94 -20.63
N ASP A 103 -3.43 2.31 -20.82
CA ASP A 103 -3.26 0.86 -20.67
C ASP A 103 -3.17 0.42 -19.22
N THR A 104 -3.12 1.37 -18.30
CA THR A 104 -2.98 1.12 -16.87
C THR A 104 -4.04 1.84 -16.06
N ALA A 105 -4.38 1.26 -14.94
CA ALA A 105 -5.13 1.90 -13.86
C ALA A 105 -4.23 1.93 -12.63
N SER A 106 -4.41 2.91 -11.77
CA SER A 106 -3.57 3.03 -10.58
C SER A 106 -4.34 3.52 -9.37
N ILE A 107 -3.88 3.09 -8.23
CA ILE A 107 -4.27 3.62 -6.93
C ILE A 107 -3.02 4.05 -6.18
N VAL A 108 -3.03 5.27 -5.67
CA VAL A 108 -1.97 5.79 -4.82
C VAL A 108 -2.54 5.98 -3.42
N VAL A 109 -1.90 5.37 -2.44
CA VAL A 109 -2.29 5.49 -1.05
C VAL A 109 -1.27 6.36 -0.33
N VAL A 110 -1.76 7.41 0.31
CA VAL A 110 -0.93 8.36 1.05
C VAL A 110 -1.32 8.31 2.53
N ARG A 111 -0.32 8.05 3.34
CA ARG A 111 -0.44 8.05 4.79
C ARG A 111 0.58 9.01 5.37
N GLU A 112 0.12 10.04 6.04
CA GLU A 112 0.97 10.99 6.74
C GLU A 112 1.11 10.59 8.20
N CYS A 113 2.32 10.73 8.72
CA CYS A 113 2.67 10.49 10.11
C CYS A 113 3.55 11.63 10.61
N GLY A 114 3.50 11.98 11.90
CA GLY A 114 4.32 13.04 12.46
C GLY A 114 5.83 12.84 12.35
N ARG A 115 6.29 11.62 12.03
CA ARG A 115 7.70 11.27 11.83
C ARG A 115 8.01 10.79 10.42
N GLY A 116 7.26 11.25 9.45
CA GLY A 116 7.29 10.76 8.09
C GLY A 116 5.99 10.04 7.76
N GLY A 117 5.87 9.50 6.59
CA GLY A 117 4.68 8.82 6.14
C GLY A 117 5.00 7.69 5.19
N ALA A 118 3.99 7.14 4.58
CA ALA A 118 4.12 6.19 3.50
C ALA A 118 3.32 6.67 2.31
N LEU A 119 3.89 6.51 1.13
CA LEU A 119 3.23 6.71 -0.13
C LEU A 119 3.53 5.48 -0.98
N GLU A 120 2.50 4.74 -1.34
CA GLU A 120 2.63 3.58 -2.21
C GLU A 120 1.64 3.67 -3.35
N SER A 121 2.10 3.26 -4.51
CA SER A 121 1.27 3.14 -5.69
C SER A 121 1.11 1.68 -6.09
N PHE A 122 -0.08 1.35 -6.55
CA PHE A 122 -0.41 0.04 -7.07
C PHE A 122 -0.94 0.19 -8.48
N VAL A 123 -0.19 -0.33 -9.45
CA VAL A 123 -0.48 -0.19 -10.87
C VAL A 123 -1.09 -1.48 -11.38
N LEU A 124 -2.24 -1.35 -12.04
CA LEU A 124 -2.94 -2.44 -12.69
C LEU A 124 -2.78 -2.31 -14.20
N LYS A 125 -2.39 -3.37 -14.85
CA LYS A 125 -2.27 -3.41 -16.32
C LYS A 125 -3.53 -4.04 -16.92
N LYS A 126 -4.13 -3.28 -17.81
CA LYS A 126 -5.33 -3.69 -18.55
C LYS A 126 -5.00 -4.62 -19.72
#